data_73a709bf0b8b8547be791b7a0bf014af
#
_entry.id   73a709bf0b8b8547be791b7a0bf014af
#
_cell.length_a   1.000
_cell.length_b   1.000
_cell.length_c   1.000
_cell.angle_alpha   90.00
_cell.angle_beta   90.00
_cell.angle_gamma   90.00
#
_symmetry.space_group_name_H-M   'P 1'
#
loop_
_entity.id
_entity.type
_entity.pdbx_description
1 polymer ?
#
loop_
_entity_poly.entity_id
_entity_poly.type
_entity_poly.pdbx_seq_one_letter_code
_entity_poly.pdbx_strand_id
1 'polypeptide(L)'
;HGVAVDTIRAIDRDIATGVWPDMTEHGWERDEWPAISEQVLAADILVLATPIWLGEKSSVCTKVIERLYGNSHLLNEAGQYAYYGRVGGCIVTGNEDGAKHCAMNVLYSLQHLGYTIPPQADSAWLGEAGPGPSYLDEGSGGPENDFTNRNTTFLTWNLLHVARMLKDTGGIPAHGNQRSEWDAGCRLDFANPDYR
;
A
#
# COMPACT_ATOMS: atom_id res chain seq x y z
N HIS A 1 5.93 9.24 17.76
CA HIS A 1 6.94 9.51 16.70
C HIS A 1 6.63 10.79 15.90
N GLY A 2 5.60 11.57 16.27
CA GLY A 2 5.22 12.81 15.58
C GLY A 2 4.64 12.57 14.18
N VAL A 3 4.03 11.41 13.96
CA VAL A 3 3.38 11.03 12.69
C VAL A 3 1.87 11.14 12.87
N ALA A 4 1.19 11.82 11.95
CA ALA A 4 -0.26 11.78 11.84
C ALA A 4 -0.68 10.42 11.24
N VAL A 5 -1.70 9.80 11.80
CA VAL A 5 -2.22 8.51 11.33
C VAL A 5 -3.72 8.63 11.11
N ASP A 6 -4.13 8.39 9.88
CA ASP A 6 -5.53 8.26 9.50
C ASP A 6 -5.84 6.79 9.22
N THR A 7 -6.96 6.31 9.71
CA THR A 7 -7.41 4.93 9.51
C THR A 7 -8.72 4.91 8.74
N ILE A 8 -8.72 4.21 7.61
CA ILE A 8 -9.91 3.99 6.80
C ILE A 8 -10.25 2.50 6.85
N ARG A 9 -11.42 2.17 7.38
CA ARG A 9 -11.95 0.81 7.34
C ARG A 9 -12.78 0.65 6.07
N ALA A 10 -12.19 0.01 5.06
CA ALA A 10 -12.75 -0.04 3.70
C ALA A 10 -14.13 -0.74 3.62
N ILE A 11 -14.41 -1.69 4.53
CA ILE A 11 -15.72 -2.37 4.57
C ILE A 11 -16.88 -1.44 4.98
N ASP A 12 -16.57 -0.34 5.66
CA ASP A 12 -17.59 0.64 6.11
C ASP A 12 -17.82 1.74 5.07
N ARG A 13 -17.22 1.62 3.89
CA ARG A 13 -17.27 2.58 2.80
C ARG A 13 -17.97 2.00 1.57
N ASP A 14 -18.75 2.83 0.91
CA ASP A 14 -19.38 2.48 -0.36
C ASP A 14 -18.36 2.63 -1.50
N ILE A 15 -17.46 1.65 -1.60
CA ILE A 15 -16.42 1.60 -2.64
C ILE A 15 -16.93 0.75 -3.79
N ALA A 16 -17.19 1.35 -4.93
CA ALA A 16 -17.61 0.66 -6.14
C ALA A 16 -16.50 -0.27 -6.67
N THR A 17 -16.87 -1.40 -7.24
CA THR A 17 -15.94 -2.32 -7.92
C THR A 17 -15.56 -1.76 -9.29
N GLY A 18 -14.28 -1.81 -9.62
CA GLY A 18 -13.76 -1.35 -10.91
C GLY A 18 -12.36 -0.77 -10.81
N VAL A 19 -11.86 -0.31 -11.94
CA VAL A 19 -10.47 0.15 -12.11
C VAL A 19 -10.37 1.58 -12.68
N TRP A 20 -11.37 2.39 -12.41
CA TRP A 20 -11.37 3.81 -12.78
C TRP A 20 -11.33 4.70 -11.53
N PRO A 21 -10.84 5.94 -11.62
CA PRO A 21 -10.79 6.85 -10.47
C PRO A 21 -12.16 7.13 -9.85
N ASP A 22 -13.19 7.26 -10.67
CA ASP A 22 -14.58 7.46 -10.27
C ASP A 22 -15.49 6.49 -11.03
N MET A 23 -16.07 5.53 -10.33
CA MET A 23 -16.95 4.53 -10.93
C MET A 23 -18.36 5.06 -11.17
N THR A 24 -18.74 6.22 -10.64
CA THR A 24 -20.04 6.83 -10.98
C THR A 24 -20.12 7.23 -12.45
N GLU A 25 -18.99 7.54 -13.08
CA GLU A 25 -18.87 7.77 -14.51
C GLU A 25 -19.01 6.49 -15.36
N HIS A 26 -19.02 5.32 -14.69
CA HIS A 26 -19.08 3.99 -15.30
C HIS A 26 -20.28 3.16 -14.83
N GLY A 27 -21.37 3.85 -14.48
CA GLY A 27 -22.66 3.21 -14.23
C GLY A 27 -22.96 2.82 -12.79
N TRP A 28 -22.14 3.22 -11.83
CA TRP A 28 -22.43 3.09 -10.40
C TRP A 28 -23.16 4.32 -9.87
N GLU A 29 -24.10 4.12 -8.96
CA GLU A 29 -24.85 5.24 -8.37
C GLU A 29 -24.03 6.00 -7.32
N ARG A 30 -23.12 5.30 -6.63
CA ARG A 30 -22.28 5.83 -5.55
C ARG A 30 -20.89 5.25 -5.61
N ASP A 31 -19.94 6.07 -5.23
CA ASP A 31 -18.54 5.66 -5.06
C ASP A 31 -17.82 6.63 -4.12
N GLU A 32 -17.45 6.17 -2.93
CA GLU A 32 -16.67 6.97 -1.97
C GLU A 32 -15.16 6.96 -2.29
N TRP A 33 -14.75 6.18 -3.28
CA TRP A 33 -13.32 6.04 -3.61
C TRP A 33 -12.64 7.35 -3.99
N PRO A 34 -13.22 8.28 -4.75
CA PRO A 34 -12.56 9.54 -5.07
C PRO A 34 -12.06 10.29 -3.85
N ALA A 35 -12.88 10.41 -2.79
CA ALA A 35 -12.48 11.06 -1.54
C ALA A 35 -11.43 10.26 -0.75
N ILE A 36 -11.49 8.93 -0.80
CA ILE A 36 -10.46 8.05 -0.20
C ILE A 36 -9.15 8.20 -0.96
N SER A 37 -9.20 8.22 -2.28
CA SER A 37 -8.03 8.36 -3.15
C SER A 37 -7.28 9.67 -2.89
N GLU A 38 -7.97 10.77 -2.66
CA GLU A 38 -7.34 12.05 -2.28
C GLU A 38 -6.55 11.91 -0.98
N GLN A 39 -7.11 11.25 0.03
CA GLN A 39 -6.41 11.01 1.30
C GLN A 39 -5.18 10.11 1.10
N VAL A 40 -5.29 9.07 0.29
CA VAL A 40 -4.17 8.16 -0.04
C VAL A 40 -3.07 8.91 -0.78
N LEU A 41 -3.42 9.75 -1.74
CA LEU A 41 -2.45 10.56 -2.49
C LEU A 41 -1.81 11.68 -1.65
N ALA A 42 -2.43 12.11 -0.57
CA ALA A 42 -1.86 13.08 0.36
C ALA A 42 -0.92 12.45 1.40
N ALA A 43 -0.99 11.13 1.61
CA ALA A 43 -0.20 10.43 2.61
C ALA A 43 1.21 10.09 2.11
N ASP A 44 2.21 10.19 2.98
CA ASP A 44 3.59 9.78 2.70
C ASP A 44 3.76 8.24 2.77
N ILE A 45 2.90 7.57 3.54
CA ILE A 45 2.95 6.12 3.81
C ILE A 45 1.56 5.52 3.67
N LEU A 46 1.46 4.41 2.96
CA LEU A 46 0.25 3.58 2.89
C LEU A 46 0.53 2.20 3.48
N VAL A 47 -0.26 1.78 4.46
CA VAL A 47 -0.24 0.41 4.99
C VAL A 47 -1.59 -0.23 4.70
N LEU A 48 -1.59 -1.32 3.93
CA LEU A 48 -2.78 -2.13 3.72
C LEU A 48 -2.86 -3.24 4.77
N ALA A 49 -3.94 -3.24 5.54
CA ALA A 49 -4.23 -4.29 6.51
C ALA A 49 -5.35 -5.20 5.98
N THR A 50 -5.16 -6.50 6.06
CA THR A 50 -6.12 -7.49 5.54
C THR A 50 -6.17 -8.74 6.41
N PRO A 51 -7.37 -9.34 6.60
CA PRO A 51 -7.45 -10.70 7.10
C PRO A 51 -7.01 -11.72 6.02
N ILE A 52 -6.67 -12.93 6.47
CA ILE A 52 -6.50 -14.09 5.60
C ILE A 52 -7.83 -14.84 5.52
N TRP A 53 -8.29 -15.11 4.32
CA TRP A 53 -9.44 -15.97 4.04
C TRP A 53 -9.08 -16.96 2.95
N LEU A 54 -9.14 -18.25 3.26
CA LEU A 54 -8.76 -19.35 2.35
C LEU A 54 -7.32 -19.21 1.82
N GLY A 55 -6.39 -18.78 2.67
CA GLY A 55 -4.99 -18.58 2.29
C GLY A 55 -4.73 -17.30 1.50
N GLU A 56 -5.73 -16.45 1.27
CA GLU A 56 -5.66 -15.27 0.42
C GLU A 56 -6.09 -14.00 1.18
N LYS A 57 -5.67 -12.82 0.71
CA LYS A 57 -6.19 -11.54 1.20
C LYS A 57 -7.69 -11.42 0.93
N SER A 58 -8.40 -10.64 1.73
CA SER A 58 -9.84 -10.46 1.56
C SER A 58 -10.19 -9.82 0.20
N SER A 59 -11.40 -10.09 -0.28
CA SER A 59 -11.96 -9.43 -1.48
C SER A 59 -12.03 -7.90 -1.34
N VAL A 60 -12.24 -7.40 -0.11
CA VAL A 60 -12.22 -5.96 0.16
C VAL A 60 -10.81 -5.39 -0.06
N CYS A 61 -9.76 -6.07 0.39
CA CYS A 61 -8.38 -5.66 0.11
C CYS A 61 -8.07 -5.71 -1.39
N THR A 62 -8.53 -6.74 -2.09
CA THR A 62 -8.41 -6.84 -3.56
C THR A 62 -9.08 -5.66 -4.23
N LYS A 63 -10.32 -5.34 -3.84
CA LYS A 63 -11.04 -4.18 -4.36
C LYS A 63 -10.28 -2.86 -4.14
N VAL A 64 -9.71 -2.64 -2.94
CA VAL A 64 -8.88 -1.46 -2.68
C VAL A 64 -7.67 -1.40 -3.61
N ILE A 65 -6.97 -2.52 -3.84
CA ILE A 65 -5.84 -2.59 -4.77
C ILE A 65 -6.28 -2.27 -6.21
N GLU A 66 -7.40 -2.79 -6.66
CA GLU A 66 -7.96 -2.48 -7.99
C GLU A 66 -8.30 -0.99 -8.12
N ARG A 67 -8.82 -0.39 -7.06
CA ARG A 67 -9.12 1.05 -7.03
C ARG A 67 -7.85 1.91 -7.02
N LEU A 68 -6.80 1.49 -6.31
CA LEU A 68 -5.48 2.13 -6.41
C LEU A 68 -4.93 2.04 -7.84
N TYR A 69 -5.11 0.89 -8.51
CA TYR A 69 -4.71 0.71 -9.90
C TYR A 69 -5.50 1.63 -10.85
N GLY A 70 -6.74 1.97 -10.51
CA GLY A 70 -7.54 2.95 -11.26
C GLY A 70 -6.85 4.30 -11.45
N ASN A 71 -5.93 4.67 -10.56
CA ASN A 71 -5.13 5.89 -10.64
C ASN A 71 -3.80 5.73 -11.43
N SER A 72 -3.58 4.59 -12.09
CA SER A 72 -2.31 4.27 -12.76
C SER A 72 -1.94 5.20 -13.92
N HIS A 73 -2.89 5.99 -14.41
CA HIS A 73 -2.67 7.00 -15.45
C HIS A 73 -2.30 8.38 -14.88
N LEU A 74 -2.48 8.60 -13.58
CA LEU A 74 -2.16 9.86 -12.93
C LEU A 74 -0.65 10.01 -12.77
N LEU A 75 -0.18 11.22 -13.06
CA LEU A 75 1.24 11.57 -12.92
C LEU A 75 1.40 12.66 -11.85
N ASN A 76 2.56 12.67 -11.20
CA ASN A 76 2.99 13.76 -10.34
C ASN A 76 3.54 14.92 -11.18
N GLU A 77 3.91 16.04 -10.53
CA GLU A 77 4.44 17.21 -11.19
C GLU A 77 5.77 16.96 -11.95
N ALA A 78 6.51 15.92 -11.57
CA ALA A 78 7.73 15.52 -12.25
C ALA A 78 7.50 14.59 -13.46
N GLY A 79 6.24 14.25 -13.79
CA GLY A 79 5.88 13.36 -14.89
C GLY A 79 6.05 11.87 -14.59
N GLN A 80 6.28 11.50 -13.34
CA GLN A 80 6.32 10.13 -12.85
C GLN A 80 4.91 9.67 -12.42
N TYR A 81 4.70 8.36 -12.21
CA TYR A 81 3.43 7.87 -11.65
C TYR A 81 3.11 8.50 -10.29
N ALA A 82 1.84 8.74 -10.02
CA ALA A 82 1.37 9.54 -8.89
C ALA A 82 1.80 9.01 -7.51
N TYR A 83 2.08 7.72 -7.38
CA TYR A 83 2.51 7.12 -6.11
C TYR A 83 4.03 7.15 -5.86
N TYR A 84 4.83 7.61 -6.82
CA TYR A 84 6.28 7.77 -6.63
C TYR A 84 6.58 8.74 -5.47
N GLY A 85 7.62 8.41 -4.72
CA GLY A 85 8.01 9.17 -3.53
C GLY A 85 7.26 8.80 -2.25
N ARG A 86 6.34 7.82 -2.32
CA ARG A 86 5.60 7.27 -1.17
C ARG A 86 6.09 5.89 -0.80
N VAL A 87 5.77 5.46 0.42
CA VAL A 87 6.22 4.18 0.99
C VAL A 87 5.04 3.27 1.27
N GLY A 88 5.17 1.98 0.96
CA GLY A 88 4.12 0.99 1.13
C GLY A 88 4.48 -0.12 2.11
N GLY A 89 3.49 -0.59 2.86
CA GLY A 89 3.60 -1.72 3.79
C GLY A 89 2.31 -2.53 3.90
N CYS A 90 2.40 -3.65 4.60
CA CYS A 90 1.29 -4.59 4.74
C CYS A 90 1.20 -5.17 6.16
N ILE A 91 -0.01 -5.32 6.67
CA ILE A 91 -0.30 -6.03 7.91
C ILE A 91 -1.34 -7.12 7.63
N VAL A 92 -1.07 -8.32 8.10
CA VAL A 92 -1.94 -9.49 7.85
C VAL A 92 -2.30 -10.16 9.17
N THR A 93 -3.57 -10.48 9.36
CA THR A 93 -4.02 -11.27 10.52
C THR A 93 -4.96 -12.39 10.09
N GLY A 94 -4.95 -13.50 10.82
CA GLY A 94 -5.86 -14.61 10.56
C GLY A 94 -5.62 -15.82 11.45
N ASN A 95 -6.50 -16.79 11.31
CA ASN A 95 -6.46 -18.07 12.03
C ASN A 95 -6.22 -19.25 11.06
N GLU A 96 -5.48 -18.98 9.99
CA GLU A 96 -5.09 -19.99 9.00
C GLU A 96 -3.77 -19.59 8.32
N ASP A 97 -3.18 -20.50 7.58
CA ASP A 97 -1.94 -20.29 6.86
C ASP A 97 -2.13 -19.34 5.66
N GLY A 98 -1.04 -18.69 5.22
CA GLY A 98 -1.05 -17.83 4.02
C GLY A 98 -0.59 -16.40 4.24
N ALA A 99 -0.11 -16.03 5.43
CA ALA A 99 0.32 -14.64 5.72
C ALA A 99 1.37 -14.13 4.72
N LYS A 100 2.37 -14.94 4.40
CA LYS A 100 3.43 -14.54 3.46
C LYS A 100 2.94 -14.48 2.01
N HIS A 101 2.00 -15.34 1.64
CA HIS A 101 1.34 -15.25 0.33
C HIS A 101 0.57 -13.94 0.20
N CYS A 102 -0.25 -13.60 1.19
CA CYS A 102 -0.99 -12.33 1.22
C CYS A 102 -0.04 -11.12 1.16
N ALA A 103 0.98 -11.11 2.02
CA ALA A 103 1.94 -10.01 2.09
C ALA A 103 2.70 -9.84 0.76
N MET A 104 3.20 -10.92 0.16
CA MET A 104 3.90 -10.87 -1.13
C MET A 104 3.00 -10.27 -2.22
N ASN A 105 1.73 -10.66 -2.28
CA ASN A 105 0.79 -10.16 -3.27
C ASN A 105 0.48 -8.66 -3.06
N VAL A 106 0.23 -8.24 -1.81
CA VAL A 106 -0.03 -6.83 -1.48
C VAL A 106 1.20 -5.96 -1.75
N LEU A 107 2.37 -6.36 -1.29
CA LEU A 107 3.61 -5.60 -1.46
C LEU A 107 4.01 -5.49 -2.93
N TYR A 108 3.85 -6.56 -3.73
CA TYR A 108 4.07 -6.50 -5.17
C TYR A 108 3.12 -5.51 -5.84
N SER A 109 1.83 -5.54 -5.47
CA SER A 109 0.85 -4.60 -6.03
C SER A 109 1.23 -3.14 -5.73
N LEU A 110 1.59 -2.84 -4.49
CA LEU A 110 2.02 -1.50 -4.09
C LEU A 110 3.30 -1.07 -4.84
N GLN A 111 4.30 -1.96 -4.92
CA GLN A 111 5.54 -1.69 -5.65
C GLN A 111 5.27 -1.43 -7.13
N HIS A 112 4.42 -2.23 -7.77
CA HIS A 112 4.05 -2.04 -9.17
C HIS A 112 3.36 -0.71 -9.43
N LEU A 113 2.56 -0.23 -8.48
CA LEU A 113 1.89 1.07 -8.56
C LEU A 113 2.83 2.27 -8.38
N GLY A 114 4.03 2.06 -7.83
CA GLY A 114 5.03 3.11 -7.65
C GLY A 114 5.43 3.40 -6.21
N TYR A 115 4.89 2.68 -5.22
CA TYR A 115 5.34 2.78 -3.84
C TYR A 115 6.73 2.18 -3.66
N THR A 116 7.56 2.82 -2.87
CA THR A 116 8.83 2.25 -2.39
C THR A 116 8.52 1.25 -1.27
N ILE A 117 9.01 0.02 -1.39
CA ILE A 117 8.84 -1.03 -0.39
C ILE A 117 10.14 -1.16 0.41
N PRO A 118 10.16 -0.78 1.69
CA PRO A 118 11.34 -0.90 2.54
C PRO A 118 11.61 -2.35 2.95
N PRO A 119 12.79 -2.64 3.55
CA PRO A 119 13.03 -3.93 4.18
C PRO A 119 11.96 -4.27 5.23
N GLN A 120 11.55 -5.53 5.30
CA GLN A 120 10.57 -6.02 6.29
C GLN A 120 9.27 -5.20 6.29
N ALA A 121 8.76 -4.91 5.11
CA ALA A 121 7.56 -4.10 4.91
C ALA A 121 6.25 -4.84 5.20
N ASP A 122 6.32 -6.02 5.84
CA ASP A 122 5.17 -6.77 6.27
C ASP A 122 5.27 -7.16 7.75
N SER A 123 4.10 -7.22 8.40
CA SER A 123 3.93 -7.88 9.70
C SER A 123 2.69 -8.74 9.68
N ALA A 124 2.72 -9.84 10.40
CA ALA A 124 1.57 -10.74 10.49
C ALA A 124 1.43 -11.33 11.89
N TRP A 125 0.18 -11.60 12.25
CA TRP A 125 -0.18 -12.47 13.35
C TRP A 125 -1.08 -13.60 12.84
N LEU A 126 -0.73 -14.83 13.21
CA LEU A 126 -1.52 -16.02 12.92
C LEU A 126 -1.93 -16.68 14.23
N GLY A 127 -3.22 -16.73 14.48
CA GLY A 127 -3.80 -17.51 15.55
C GLY A 127 -3.85 -19.01 15.22
N GLU A 128 -4.35 -19.79 16.16
CA GLU A 128 -4.59 -21.21 15.95
C GLU A 128 -5.58 -21.43 14.80
N ALA A 129 -5.27 -22.37 13.92
CA ALA A 129 -6.09 -22.68 12.77
C ALA A 129 -7.51 -23.15 13.17
N GLY A 130 -8.52 -22.59 12.50
CA GLY A 130 -9.94 -22.87 12.77
C GLY A 130 -10.66 -21.67 13.38
N PRO A 131 -11.84 -21.85 14.00
CA PRO A 131 -12.61 -20.76 14.59
C PRO A 131 -12.05 -20.32 15.96
N GLY A 132 -10.76 -20.02 15.99
CA GLY A 132 -10.06 -19.53 17.17
C GLY A 132 -10.31 -18.04 17.44
N PRO A 133 -9.79 -17.50 18.56
CA PRO A 133 -9.92 -16.10 18.89
C PRO A 133 -9.19 -15.22 17.86
N SER A 134 -9.71 -14.02 17.60
CA SER A 134 -9.05 -13.01 16.80
C SER A 134 -7.93 -12.32 17.58
N TYR A 135 -7.08 -11.55 16.92
CA TYR A 135 -5.85 -10.96 17.50
C TYR A 135 -6.04 -10.26 18.85
N LEU A 136 -7.13 -9.50 19.03
CA LEU A 136 -7.42 -8.76 20.24
C LEU A 136 -8.36 -9.50 21.22
N ASP A 137 -8.84 -10.68 20.87
CA ASP A 137 -9.76 -11.43 21.73
C ASP A 137 -9.03 -12.01 22.93
N GLU A 138 -9.74 -12.19 24.03
CA GLU A 138 -9.20 -12.85 25.23
C GLU A 138 -8.70 -14.25 24.89
N GLY A 139 -7.50 -14.57 25.37
CA GLY A 139 -6.86 -15.86 25.14
C GLY A 139 -6.19 -16.04 23.78
N SER A 140 -6.20 -15.03 22.92
CA SER A 140 -5.51 -15.09 21.62
C SER A 140 -3.99 -15.12 21.72
N GLY A 141 -3.43 -14.50 22.75
CA GLY A 141 -1.98 -14.26 22.88
C GLY A 141 -1.41 -13.33 21.80
N GLY A 142 -2.28 -12.71 21.01
CA GLY A 142 -1.86 -11.83 19.92
C GLY A 142 -1.05 -10.63 20.38
N PRO A 143 -1.55 -9.80 21.31
CA PRO A 143 -0.86 -8.62 21.81
C PRO A 143 0.48 -8.93 22.52
N GLU A 144 0.62 -10.12 23.09
CA GLU A 144 1.83 -10.60 23.78
C GLU A 144 2.80 -11.34 22.86
N ASN A 145 2.45 -11.55 21.59
CA ASN A 145 3.28 -12.31 20.67
C ASN A 145 4.56 -11.53 20.30
N ASP A 146 5.69 -11.96 20.85
CA ASP A 146 6.98 -11.28 20.67
C ASP A 146 7.42 -11.19 19.21
N PHE A 147 7.19 -12.24 18.43
CA PHE A 147 7.55 -12.26 17.01
C PHE A 147 6.75 -11.21 16.21
N THR A 148 5.44 -11.14 16.44
CA THR A 148 4.56 -10.15 15.81
C THR A 148 4.94 -8.74 16.23
N ASN A 149 5.18 -8.52 17.53
CA ASN A 149 5.56 -7.22 18.07
C ASN A 149 6.89 -6.72 17.50
N ARG A 150 7.89 -7.61 17.43
CA ARG A 150 9.18 -7.29 16.81
C ARG A 150 9.03 -6.92 15.33
N ASN A 151 8.30 -7.74 14.56
CA ASN A 151 8.12 -7.48 13.13
C ASN A 151 7.32 -6.20 12.88
N THR A 152 6.30 -5.93 13.69
CA THR A 152 5.53 -4.67 13.60
C THR A 152 6.40 -3.47 13.94
N THR A 153 7.29 -3.60 14.92
CA THR A 153 8.27 -2.55 15.26
C THR A 153 9.22 -2.29 14.09
N PHE A 154 9.77 -3.34 13.49
CA PHE A 154 10.69 -3.18 12.35
C PHE A 154 9.98 -2.63 11.12
N LEU A 155 8.80 -3.14 10.80
CA LEU A 155 7.94 -2.57 9.75
C LEU A 155 7.75 -1.07 9.96
N THR A 156 7.30 -0.67 11.15
CA THR A 156 7.00 0.73 11.46
C THR A 156 8.23 1.62 11.27
N TRP A 157 9.36 1.26 11.85
CA TRP A 157 10.58 2.07 11.74
C TRP A 157 11.14 2.12 10.32
N ASN A 158 11.11 1.01 9.60
CA ASN A 158 11.59 1.00 8.21
C ASN A 158 10.70 1.86 7.29
N LEU A 159 9.38 1.82 7.48
CA LEU A 159 8.46 2.72 6.77
C LEU A 159 8.79 4.20 7.06
N LEU A 160 8.95 4.55 8.33
CA LEU A 160 9.25 5.92 8.75
C LEU A 160 10.61 6.41 8.22
N HIS A 161 11.65 5.59 8.32
CA HIS A 161 12.98 5.95 7.83
C HIS A 161 12.99 6.17 6.32
N VAL A 162 12.42 5.25 5.54
CA VAL A 162 12.40 5.39 4.09
C VAL A 162 11.51 6.55 3.64
N ALA A 163 10.34 6.74 4.27
CA ALA A 163 9.49 7.90 3.98
C ALA A 163 10.23 9.22 4.28
N ARG A 164 10.97 9.29 5.39
CA ARG A 164 11.78 10.46 5.72
C ARG A 164 12.88 10.70 4.69
N MET A 165 13.61 9.65 4.31
CA MET A 165 14.66 9.77 3.28
C MET A 165 14.11 10.29 1.96
N LEU A 166 12.98 9.75 1.49
CA LEU A 166 12.32 10.23 0.27
C LEU A 166 11.87 11.68 0.39
N LYS A 167 11.29 12.05 1.52
CA LYS A 167 10.84 13.43 1.75
C LYS A 167 12.00 14.44 1.78
N ASP A 168 13.10 14.08 2.44
CA ASP A 168 14.29 14.93 2.54
C ASP A 168 15.01 15.11 1.19
N THR A 169 14.85 14.15 0.25
CA THR A 169 15.42 14.22 -1.12
C THR A 169 14.44 14.72 -2.18
N GLY A 170 13.19 15.02 -1.80
CA GLY A 170 12.15 15.42 -2.76
C GLY A 170 11.56 14.26 -3.57
N GLY A 171 11.69 13.02 -3.09
CA GLY A 171 11.18 11.82 -3.73
C GLY A 171 12.25 11.04 -4.51
N ILE A 172 11.80 10.25 -5.48
CA ILE A 172 12.68 9.53 -6.41
C ILE A 172 13.11 10.50 -7.51
N PRO A 173 14.41 10.64 -7.81
CA PRO A 173 14.88 11.52 -8.88
C PRO A 173 14.15 11.27 -10.21
N ALA A 174 13.71 12.34 -10.84
CA ALA A 174 12.93 12.30 -12.07
C ALA A 174 13.87 12.26 -13.29
N HIS A 175 14.49 11.12 -13.51
CA HIS A 175 15.29 10.85 -14.71
C HIS A 175 15.21 9.37 -15.07
N GLY A 176 14.84 9.06 -16.30
CA GLY A 176 14.72 7.68 -16.76
C GLY A 176 13.46 6.94 -16.31
N ASN A 177 12.58 7.59 -15.55
CA ASN A 177 11.37 7.04 -14.95
C ASN A 177 10.16 7.97 -15.09
N GLN A 178 10.23 8.94 -16.00
CA GLN A 178 9.17 9.88 -16.28
C GLN A 178 8.28 9.34 -17.40
N ARG A 179 7.06 9.00 -17.08
CA ARG A 179 6.08 8.52 -18.06
C ARG A 179 5.76 9.60 -19.10
N SER A 180 5.68 10.87 -18.68
CA SER A 180 5.44 12.00 -19.58
C SER A 180 6.51 12.12 -20.68
N GLU A 181 7.78 11.94 -20.32
CA GLU A 181 8.89 11.98 -21.27
C GLU A 181 8.82 10.80 -22.27
N TRP A 182 8.50 9.61 -21.76
CA TRP A 182 8.33 8.45 -22.62
C TRP A 182 7.19 8.64 -23.63
N ASP A 183 6.07 9.17 -23.20
CA ASP A 183 4.91 9.43 -24.06
C ASP A 183 5.20 10.55 -25.06
N ALA A 184 6.09 11.51 -24.71
CA ALA A 184 6.60 12.52 -25.64
C ALA A 184 7.64 11.99 -26.63
N GLY A 185 8.01 10.71 -26.60
CA GLY A 185 8.94 10.06 -27.51
C GLY A 185 10.38 9.97 -27.04
N CYS A 186 10.72 10.47 -25.84
CA CYS A 186 12.03 10.27 -25.25
C CYS A 186 12.26 8.80 -24.92
N ARG A 187 13.45 8.26 -25.21
CA ARG A 187 13.82 6.88 -24.91
C ARG A 187 14.92 6.78 -23.85
N LEU A 188 15.28 7.93 -23.27
CA LEU A 188 16.15 8.02 -22.11
C LEU A 188 17.51 7.31 -22.30
N ASP A 189 18.05 7.38 -23.50
CA ASP A 189 19.30 6.78 -23.95
C ASP A 189 20.53 7.66 -23.68
N PHE A 190 20.37 8.72 -22.90
CA PHE A 190 21.44 9.63 -22.49
C PHE A 190 21.81 9.43 -21.02
N ALA A 191 23.07 9.69 -20.68
CA ALA A 191 23.57 9.53 -19.34
C ALA A 191 22.93 10.54 -18.36
N ASN A 192 22.56 10.05 -17.16
CA ASN A 192 22.15 10.93 -16.07
C ASN A 192 23.39 11.62 -15.47
N PRO A 193 23.46 12.97 -15.46
CA PRO A 193 24.59 13.69 -14.91
C PRO A 193 24.79 13.49 -13.40
N ASP A 194 23.73 13.13 -12.66
CA ASP A 194 23.78 12.94 -11.20
C ASP A 194 24.51 11.65 -10.78
N TYR A 195 24.72 10.71 -11.73
CA TYR A 195 25.35 9.40 -11.47
C TYR A 195 26.65 9.18 -12.26
N ARG A 196 27.42 10.22 -12.46
CA ARG A 196 28.74 10.20 -13.12
C ARG A 196 29.88 9.95 -12.16
#